data_8857e1aa7abbf148da9b3eca3c889b6c
#
_entry.id   8857e1aa7abbf148da9b3eca3c889b6c
#
_cell.length_a   1.000
_cell.length_b   1.000
_cell.length_c   1.000
_cell.angle_alpha   90.00
_cell.angle_beta   90.00
_cell.angle_gamma   90.00
#
_symmetry.space_group_name_H-M   'P 1'
#
loop_
_entity.id
_entity.type
_entity.pdbx_description
1 polymer ?
#
loop_
_entity_poly.entity_id
_entity_poly.type
_entity_poly.pdbx_seq_one_letter_code
_entity_poly.pdbx_strand_id
1 'polypeptide(L)'
;MSRVFITGVSGYIGGDVLYGLSKSNLASNIVALVRNESRAACVTEKYPSVTQLIGDLDSAAAIQNEVSQADVVLNLASSNHVPSAKAIAQGLLKTQKECPVWIQISGASVISGPEIVNNTYGEARPKIYNDLKGVGEVRDIIASNPLRVVDQLVTGLSASQPSVRTAVIYGPIIYGLGRGPVNQRSVQIPDLVKSTLQYGHGIHVGKGESTWSHVHVSDISRLIIMLVAEALSTSSRALWNENGIYFPEAGKLSFGEIGRKISSFAHTQGFIKSPHAESIDPRTADRLTAHGAVLWGTNAQTSGHRARKLLGWNPKGPSLEEEIPRATLVEAAAKNNPSPKLA
;
A
#
# COMPACT_ATOMS: atom_id res chain seq x y z
N MET A 1 25.41 -3.15 14.01
CA MET A 1 24.31 -4.04 13.57
C MET A 1 23.10 -3.19 13.28
N SER A 2 22.49 -3.34 12.09
CA SER A 2 21.34 -2.53 11.69
C SER A 2 20.05 -3.04 12.34
N ARG A 3 19.23 -2.12 12.88
CA ARG A 3 17.94 -2.39 13.52
C ARG A 3 16.83 -1.81 12.68
N VAL A 4 15.86 -2.64 12.29
CA VAL A 4 14.67 -2.24 11.53
C VAL A 4 13.44 -2.41 12.43
N PHE A 5 12.71 -1.31 12.68
CA PHE A 5 11.40 -1.37 13.32
C PHE A 5 10.30 -1.34 12.27
N ILE A 6 9.36 -2.28 12.33
CA ILE A 6 8.30 -2.41 11.35
C ILE A 6 6.92 -2.50 12.01
N THR A 7 5.98 -1.67 11.57
CA THR A 7 4.57 -1.80 11.88
C THR A 7 3.82 -2.46 10.73
N GLY A 8 2.74 -3.19 11.03
CA GLY A 8 1.87 -3.77 10.00
C GLY A 8 2.31 -5.13 9.44
N VAL A 9 3.20 -5.87 10.11
CA VAL A 9 3.69 -7.19 9.65
C VAL A 9 2.58 -8.26 9.54
N SER A 10 1.48 -8.12 10.26
CA SER A 10 0.29 -8.97 10.11
C SER A 10 -0.65 -8.52 8.99
N GLY A 11 -0.37 -7.39 8.36
CA GLY A 11 -1.11 -6.85 7.22
C GLY A 11 -0.59 -7.37 5.88
N TYR A 12 -1.28 -7.01 4.80
CA TYR A 12 -0.99 -7.47 3.45
C TYR A 12 0.39 -7.02 2.95
N ILE A 13 0.66 -5.70 2.95
CA ILE A 13 1.93 -5.16 2.47
C ILE A 13 3.06 -5.45 3.46
N GLY A 14 2.84 -5.15 4.74
CA GLY A 14 3.88 -5.32 5.76
C GLY A 14 4.30 -6.77 5.95
N GLY A 15 3.37 -7.72 5.80
CA GLY A 15 3.68 -9.15 5.82
C GLY A 15 4.53 -9.59 4.63
N ASP A 16 4.27 -9.07 3.43
CA ASP A 16 5.05 -9.36 2.24
C ASP A 16 6.46 -8.73 2.31
N VAL A 17 6.55 -7.51 2.87
CA VAL A 17 7.86 -6.88 3.17
C VAL A 17 8.65 -7.69 4.19
N LEU A 18 8.01 -8.15 5.26
CA LEU A 18 8.68 -9.01 6.25
C LEU A 18 9.21 -10.30 5.62
N TYR A 19 8.42 -10.93 4.73
CA TYR A 19 8.91 -12.07 3.95
C TYR A 19 10.18 -11.75 3.16
N GLY A 20 10.21 -10.62 2.47
CA GLY A 20 11.38 -10.24 1.68
C GLY A 20 12.60 -9.86 2.54
N LEU A 21 12.39 -9.15 3.65
CA LEU A 21 13.45 -8.82 4.61
C LEU A 21 14.05 -10.06 5.24
N SER A 22 13.24 -11.05 5.60
CA SER A 22 13.71 -12.31 6.19
C SER A 22 14.57 -13.15 5.23
N LYS A 23 14.48 -12.92 3.92
CA LYS A 23 15.30 -13.55 2.89
C LYS A 23 16.53 -12.72 2.50
N SER A 24 16.65 -11.53 3.05
CA SER A 24 17.77 -10.62 2.83
C SER A 24 18.70 -10.59 4.06
N ASN A 25 19.94 -10.21 3.86
CA ASN A 25 20.90 -9.98 4.96
C ASN A 25 20.98 -8.49 5.34
N LEU A 26 19.96 -7.69 5.02
CA LEU A 26 19.98 -6.23 5.20
C LEU A 26 19.86 -5.80 6.67
N ALA A 27 19.10 -6.53 7.46
CA ALA A 27 18.88 -6.21 8.86
C ALA A 27 19.30 -7.37 9.75
N SER A 28 20.16 -7.09 10.73
CA SER A 28 20.55 -8.07 11.73
C SER A 28 19.56 -8.19 12.89
N ASN A 29 18.70 -7.18 13.06
CA ASN A 29 17.66 -7.14 14.08
C ASN A 29 16.38 -6.50 13.51
N ILE A 30 15.33 -7.28 13.42
CA ILE A 30 14.00 -6.83 13.01
C ILE A 30 13.09 -6.87 14.23
N VAL A 31 12.49 -5.72 14.57
CA VAL A 31 11.47 -5.62 15.64
C VAL A 31 10.13 -5.29 15.00
N ALA A 32 9.13 -6.09 15.27
CA ALA A 32 7.79 -5.98 14.69
C ALA A 32 6.76 -5.59 15.74
N LEU A 33 6.03 -4.50 15.52
CA LEU A 33 4.84 -4.17 16.32
C LEU A 33 3.69 -5.09 15.92
N VAL A 34 3.18 -5.85 16.88
CA VAL A 34 2.11 -6.84 16.67
C VAL A 34 1.00 -6.62 17.70
N ARG A 35 -0.25 -6.57 17.24
CA ARG A 35 -1.39 -6.12 18.05
C ARG A 35 -1.73 -7.03 19.24
N ASN A 36 -1.54 -8.33 19.10
CA ASN A 36 -1.89 -9.32 20.13
C ASN A 36 -1.07 -10.61 19.98
N GLU A 37 -1.11 -11.44 21.03
CA GLU A 37 -0.37 -12.70 21.12
C GLU A 37 -0.72 -13.71 20.01
N SER A 38 -1.98 -13.76 19.57
CA SER A 38 -2.39 -14.69 18.50
C SER A 38 -1.68 -14.36 17.18
N ARG A 39 -1.60 -13.07 16.81
CA ARG A 39 -0.87 -12.64 15.61
C ARG A 39 0.64 -12.75 15.79
N ALA A 40 1.10 -12.54 17.03
CA ALA A 40 2.49 -12.72 17.39
C ALA A 40 2.93 -14.17 17.17
N ALA A 41 2.14 -15.14 17.61
CA ALA A 41 2.40 -16.56 17.39
C ALA A 41 2.56 -16.91 15.90
N CYS A 42 1.68 -16.39 15.01
CA CYS A 42 1.81 -16.58 13.57
C CYS A 42 3.12 -15.98 13.00
N VAL A 43 3.58 -14.85 13.55
CA VAL A 43 4.84 -14.24 13.14
C VAL A 43 6.02 -15.08 13.66
N THR A 44 6.01 -15.51 14.91
CA THR A 44 7.09 -16.34 15.51
C THR A 44 7.25 -17.66 14.77
N GLU A 45 6.13 -18.33 14.50
CA GLU A 45 6.13 -19.61 13.78
C GLU A 45 6.86 -19.51 12.44
N LYS A 46 6.58 -18.43 11.68
CA LYS A 46 7.14 -18.25 10.34
C LYS A 46 8.50 -17.56 10.33
N TYR A 47 8.75 -16.69 11.31
CA TYR A 47 9.96 -15.86 11.41
C TYR A 47 10.50 -15.80 12.84
N PRO A 48 11.12 -16.90 13.36
CA PRO A 48 11.53 -17.01 14.76
C PRO A 48 12.63 -16.02 15.17
N SER A 49 13.36 -15.44 14.20
CA SER A 49 14.39 -14.44 14.46
C SER A 49 13.85 -13.00 14.61
N VAL A 50 12.55 -12.78 14.38
CA VAL A 50 11.92 -11.46 14.50
C VAL A 50 11.51 -11.22 15.94
N THR A 51 12.05 -10.17 16.56
CA THR A 51 11.62 -9.72 17.89
C THR A 51 10.25 -9.07 17.79
N GLN A 52 9.36 -9.41 18.70
CA GLN A 52 8.01 -8.88 18.71
C GLN A 52 7.81 -7.89 19.84
N LEU A 53 7.23 -6.75 19.50
CA LEU A 53 6.71 -5.77 20.42
C LEU A 53 5.18 -5.88 20.43
N ILE A 54 4.61 -6.38 21.51
CA ILE A 54 3.15 -6.46 21.64
C ILE A 54 2.60 -5.07 21.93
N GLY A 55 1.68 -4.63 21.09
CA GLY A 55 1.04 -3.32 21.16
C GLY A 55 0.35 -2.97 19.85
N ASP A 56 -0.41 -1.90 19.87
CA ASP A 56 -1.12 -1.36 18.73
C ASP A 56 -0.56 0.02 18.30
N LEU A 57 -1.25 0.67 17.36
CA LEU A 57 -0.82 1.99 16.89
C LEU A 57 -1.03 3.11 17.91
N ASP A 58 -1.80 2.88 18.97
CA ASP A 58 -2.01 3.81 20.09
C ASP A 58 -0.97 3.63 21.20
N SER A 59 -0.14 2.61 21.13
CA SER A 59 0.94 2.32 22.08
C SER A 59 2.13 3.30 21.91
N ALA A 60 1.86 4.60 22.03
CA ALA A 60 2.78 5.67 21.68
C ALA A 60 4.15 5.58 22.36
N ALA A 61 4.19 5.30 23.68
CA ALA A 61 5.44 5.19 24.44
C ALA A 61 6.32 4.03 23.94
N ALA A 62 5.72 2.88 23.63
CA ALA A 62 6.43 1.72 23.10
C ALA A 62 6.98 2.01 21.70
N ILE A 63 6.19 2.64 20.84
CA ILE A 63 6.60 3.07 19.49
C ILE A 63 7.77 4.06 19.59
N GLN A 64 7.66 5.10 20.42
CA GLN A 64 8.74 6.10 20.59
C GLN A 64 10.05 5.46 21.03
N ASN A 65 9.99 4.59 22.05
CA ASN A 65 11.16 3.90 22.58
C ASN A 65 11.85 3.05 21.51
N GLU A 66 11.06 2.27 20.77
CA GLU A 66 11.61 1.39 19.73
C GLU A 66 12.19 2.18 18.56
N VAL A 67 11.49 3.22 18.10
CA VAL A 67 11.93 4.11 17.03
C VAL A 67 13.23 4.82 17.38
N SER A 68 13.42 5.22 18.63
CA SER A 68 14.67 5.89 19.06
C SER A 68 15.93 5.03 18.92
N GLN A 69 15.77 3.71 18.83
CA GLN A 69 16.85 2.74 18.68
C GLN A 69 17.01 2.23 17.24
N ALA A 70 16.04 2.50 16.35
CA ALA A 70 16.00 1.98 15.00
C ALA A 70 16.87 2.78 14.03
N ASP A 71 17.54 2.10 13.11
CA ASP A 71 18.21 2.72 11.96
C ASP A 71 17.18 3.00 10.85
N VAL A 72 16.20 2.09 10.69
CA VAL A 72 15.11 2.22 9.72
C VAL A 72 13.78 1.92 10.38
N VAL A 73 12.81 2.79 10.17
CA VAL A 73 11.42 2.65 10.59
C VAL A 73 10.55 2.42 9.36
N LEU A 74 9.84 1.29 9.30
CA LEU A 74 8.87 0.94 8.26
C LEU A 74 7.46 1.07 8.84
N ASN A 75 6.75 2.15 8.56
CA ASN A 75 5.35 2.29 8.94
C ASN A 75 4.44 1.82 7.82
N LEU A 76 4.06 0.52 7.87
CA LEU A 76 3.25 -0.16 6.86
C LEU A 76 1.85 -0.54 7.36
N ALA A 77 1.51 -0.14 8.60
CA ALA A 77 0.24 -0.49 9.22
C ALA A 77 -0.90 0.46 8.80
N SER A 78 -0.63 1.75 8.70
CA SER A 78 -1.63 2.75 8.37
C SER A 78 -1.02 4.00 7.73
N SER A 79 -1.74 4.56 6.77
CA SER A 79 -1.42 5.84 6.13
C SER A 79 -2.09 7.05 6.81
N ASN A 80 -3.06 6.81 7.72
CA ASN A 80 -3.92 7.86 8.26
C ASN A 80 -3.93 7.93 9.80
N HIS A 81 -3.18 7.05 10.49
CA HIS A 81 -3.17 7.02 11.94
C HIS A 81 -2.20 8.08 12.52
N VAL A 82 -2.73 9.27 12.76
CA VAL A 82 -1.95 10.43 13.22
C VAL A 82 -1.23 10.20 14.56
N PRO A 83 -1.82 9.54 15.59
CA PRO A 83 -1.13 9.30 16.85
C PRO A 83 0.16 8.48 16.66
N SER A 84 0.14 7.37 15.93
CA SER A 84 1.33 6.57 15.69
C SER A 84 2.39 7.31 14.86
N ALA A 85 1.97 8.09 13.86
CA ALA A 85 2.89 8.91 13.07
C ALA A 85 3.60 9.97 13.93
N LYS A 86 2.87 10.62 14.83
CA LYS A 86 3.46 11.54 15.82
C LYS A 86 4.40 10.80 16.79
N ALA A 87 4.05 9.61 17.24
CA ALA A 87 4.91 8.80 18.10
C ALA A 87 6.23 8.43 17.38
N ILE A 88 6.15 8.05 16.09
CA ILE A 88 7.34 7.80 15.27
C ILE A 88 8.20 9.06 15.15
N ALA A 89 7.62 10.20 14.80
CA ALA A 89 8.35 11.47 14.71
C ALA A 89 9.05 11.82 16.03
N GLN A 90 8.36 11.69 17.17
CA GLN A 90 8.92 11.95 18.49
C GLN A 90 10.05 10.96 18.87
N GLY A 91 9.94 9.70 18.46
CA GLY A 91 11.02 8.71 18.64
C GLY A 91 12.27 9.08 17.83
N LEU A 92 12.07 9.54 16.59
CA LEU A 92 13.17 10.02 15.73
C LEU A 92 13.84 11.29 16.26
N LEU A 93 13.11 12.14 17.01
CA LEU A 93 13.68 13.29 17.72
C LEU A 93 14.65 12.89 18.86
N LYS A 94 14.45 11.71 19.44
CA LYS A 94 15.23 11.21 20.60
C LYS A 94 16.35 10.27 20.20
N THR A 95 16.46 9.91 18.93
CA THR A 95 17.44 8.94 18.46
C THR A 95 18.87 9.47 18.55
N GLN A 96 19.81 8.55 18.80
CA GLN A 96 21.24 8.82 18.70
C GLN A 96 21.84 8.29 17.37
N LYS A 97 21.00 7.84 16.45
CA LYS A 97 21.43 7.40 15.13
C LYS A 97 21.79 8.62 14.28
N GLU A 98 22.88 8.52 13.53
CA GLU A 98 23.36 9.63 12.68
C GLU A 98 22.38 9.98 11.55
N CYS A 99 21.83 8.97 10.88
CA CYS A 99 20.98 9.16 9.72
C CYS A 99 19.79 8.18 9.74
N PRO A 100 18.88 8.30 10.72
CA PRO A 100 17.73 7.41 10.80
C PRO A 100 16.78 7.64 9.63
N VAL A 101 16.11 6.58 9.19
CA VAL A 101 15.20 6.63 8.03
C VAL A 101 13.80 6.23 8.42
N TRP A 102 12.81 6.98 7.97
CA TRP A 102 11.39 6.61 8.04
C TRP A 102 10.80 6.38 6.65
N ILE A 103 10.38 5.15 6.37
CA ILE A 103 9.66 4.78 5.14
C ILE A 103 8.19 4.58 5.49
N GLN A 104 7.32 5.39 4.89
CA GLN A 104 5.89 5.43 5.10
C GLN A 104 5.13 4.86 3.91
N ILE A 105 4.18 3.95 4.14
CA ILE A 105 3.20 3.59 3.11
C ILE A 105 2.05 4.61 3.11
N SER A 106 1.64 5.02 1.93
CA SER A 106 0.44 5.82 1.71
C SER A 106 -0.32 5.33 0.47
N GLY A 107 -1.45 5.94 0.15
CA GLY A 107 -2.29 5.54 -0.97
C GLY A 107 -2.28 6.55 -2.12
N ALA A 108 -2.25 6.08 -3.36
CA ALA A 108 -2.31 6.92 -4.55
C ALA A 108 -3.62 7.72 -4.66
N SER A 109 -4.63 7.44 -3.82
CA SER A 109 -5.81 8.32 -3.67
C SER A 109 -5.49 9.76 -3.25
N VAL A 110 -4.25 10.06 -2.86
CA VAL A 110 -3.79 11.44 -2.63
C VAL A 110 -4.03 12.34 -3.84
N ILE A 111 -3.92 11.80 -5.04
CA ILE A 111 -4.11 12.53 -6.30
C ILE A 111 -5.53 12.43 -6.88
N SER A 112 -6.49 11.84 -6.14
CA SER A 112 -7.90 11.68 -6.54
C SER A 112 -8.81 12.84 -6.08
N GLY A 113 -8.23 13.92 -5.57
CA GLY A 113 -9.00 15.07 -5.04
C GLY A 113 -9.98 15.69 -6.02
N PRO A 114 -9.63 15.92 -7.29
CA PRO A 114 -10.52 16.55 -8.26
C PRO A 114 -11.85 15.80 -8.46
N GLU A 115 -11.85 14.48 -8.56
CA GLU A 115 -13.06 13.69 -8.73
C GLU A 115 -13.96 13.74 -7.48
N ILE A 116 -13.34 13.74 -6.29
CA ILE A 116 -14.07 13.82 -5.03
C ILE A 116 -14.74 15.18 -4.88
N VAL A 117 -14.01 16.27 -5.16
CA VAL A 117 -14.54 17.64 -5.02
C VAL A 117 -15.63 17.94 -6.06
N ASN A 118 -15.46 17.49 -7.30
CA ASN A 118 -16.37 17.76 -8.40
C ASN A 118 -17.47 16.71 -8.56
N ASN A 119 -17.46 15.64 -7.74
CA ASN A 119 -18.38 14.51 -7.83
C ASN A 119 -18.42 13.86 -9.24
N THR A 120 -17.25 13.74 -9.89
CA THR A 120 -17.08 13.19 -11.24
C THR A 120 -16.60 11.74 -11.20
N TYR A 121 -17.23 10.92 -10.37
CA TYR A 121 -16.88 9.52 -10.22
C TYR A 121 -17.18 8.71 -11.49
N GLY A 122 -16.24 7.85 -11.85
CA GLY A 122 -16.35 6.97 -13.02
C GLY A 122 -15.95 7.61 -14.34
N GLU A 123 -15.60 8.90 -14.36
CA GLU A 123 -15.16 9.62 -15.55
C GLU A 123 -13.65 9.55 -15.76
N ALA A 124 -13.21 9.61 -17.02
CA ALA A 124 -11.79 9.64 -17.35
C ALA A 124 -11.15 10.98 -16.98
N ARG A 125 -9.94 10.92 -16.43
CA ARG A 125 -9.06 12.08 -16.30
C ARG A 125 -7.67 11.70 -16.80
N PRO A 126 -7.17 12.34 -17.88
CA PRO A 126 -5.94 11.93 -18.55
C PRO A 126 -4.65 12.32 -17.80
N LYS A 127 -4.75 12.98 -16.65
CA LYS A 127 -3.60 13.45 -15.86
C LYS A 127 -2.83 12.29 -15.28
N ILE A 128 -1.52 12.23 -15.56
CA ILE A 128 -0.56 11.28 -15.00
C ILE A 128 0.45 12.05 -14.16
N TYR A 129 0.64 11.63 -12.90
CA TYR A 129 1.60 12.25 -11.98
C TYR A 129 2.92 11.49 -11.98
N ASN A 130 4.03 12.24 -12.06
CA ASN A 130 5.38 11.68 -12.15
C ASN A 130 6.18 11.98 -10.88
N ASP A 131 6.78 10.94 -10.29
CA ASP A 131 7.52 11.05 -9.03
C ASP A 131 8.93 11.66 -9.17
N LEU A 132 9.45 11.82 -10.37
CA LEU A 132 10.77 12.36 -10.59
C LEU A 132 10.72 13.83 -11.08
N LYS A 133 10.06 14.08 -12.23
CA LYS A 133 9.98 15.42 -12.83
C LYS A 133 8.80 16.24 -12.29
N GLY A 134 7.75 15.58 -11.79
CA GLY A 134 6.50 16.21 -11.33
C GLY A 134 6.35 16.20 -9.79
N VAL A 135 7.40 15.95 -9.03
CA VAL A 135 7.31 15.80 -7.57
C VAL A 135 6.83 17.07 -6.86
N GLY A 136 7.14 18.25 -7.39
CA GLY A 136 6.66 19.53 -6.85
C GLY A 136 5.13 19.61 -6.81
N GLU A 137 4.48 19.27 -7.94
CA GLU A 137 3.01 19.24 -8.02
C GLU A 137 2.39 18.25 -7.00
N VAL A 138 3.00 17.09 -6.80
CA VAL A 138 2.53 16.11 -5.81
C VAL A 138 2.66 16.65 -4.39
N ARG A 139 3.77 17.34 -4.10
CA ARG A 139 3.98 18.01 -2.79
C ARG A 139 2.92 19.08 -2.52
N ASP A 140 2.59 19.90 -3.53
CA ASP A 140 1.57 20.94 -3.42
C ASP A 140 0.19 20.33 -3.13
N ILE A 141 -0.14 19.21 -3.77
CA ILE A 141 -1.38 18.45 -3.50
C ILE A 141 -1.40 17.93 -2.04
N ILE A 142 -0.28 17.37 -1.56
CA ILE A 142 -0.17 16.89 -0.17
C ILE A 142 -0.34 18.07 0.79
N ALA A 143 0.38 19.16 0.57
CA ALA A 143 0.39 20.33 1.45
C ALA A 143 -0.98 21.01 1.54
N SER A 144 -1.72 21.05 0.43
CA SER A 144 -3.05 21.68 0.37
C SER A 144 -4.19 20.79 0.88
N ASN A 145 -3.96 19.50 1.12
CA ASN A 145 -5.01 18.56 1.52
C ASN A 145 -5.03 18.33 3.04
N PRO A 146 -6.02 18.90 3.80
CA PRO A 146 -6.07 18.79 5.25
C PRO A 146 -6.28 17.36 5.77
N LEU A 147 -6.68 16.41 4.92
CA LEU A 147 -6.84 15.00 5.29
C LEU A 147 -5.53 14.21 5.21
N ARG A 148 -4.45 14.80 4.69
CA ARG A 148 -3.15 14.15 4.51
C ARG A 148 -2.15 14.49 5.62
N VAL A 149 -2.63 14.57 6.86
CA VAL A 149 -1.83 14.96 8.03
C VAL A 149 -0.57 14.09 8.20
N VAL A 150 -0.67 12.78 8.00
CA VAL A 150 0.48 11.87 8.11
C VAL A 150 1.46 12.11 6.98
N ASP A 151 0.99 12.25 5.74
CA ASP A 151 1.85 12.54 4.58
C ASP A 151 2.59 13.87 4.76
N GLN A 152 1.89 14.92 5.24
CA GLN A 152 2.48 16.24 5.54
C GLN A 152 3.54 16.14 6.64
N LEU A 153 3.27 15.39 7.72
CA LEU A 153 4.21 15.18 8.80
C LEU A 153 5.50 14.50 8.30
N VAL A 154 5.36 13.44 7.49
CA VAL A 154 6.51 12.67 6.98
C VAL A 154 7.34 13.51 6.01
N THR A 155 6.71 14.16 5.04
CA THR A 155 7.42 14.95 4.03
C THR A 155 8.03 16.25 4.59
N GLY A 156 7.46 16.79 5.67
CA GLY A 156 7.93 18.01 6.34
C GLY A 156 8.93 17.77 7.47
N LEU A 157 9.15 16.52 7.91
CA LEU A 157 9.93 16.24 9.12
C LEU A 157 11.38 16.74 9.04
N SER A 158 12.02 16.63 7.88
CA SER A 158 13.42 17.06 7.69
C SER A 158 13.62 18.57 7.86
N ALA A 159 12.59 19.38 7.75
CA ALA A 159 12.70 20.83 8.01
C ALA A 159 13.03 21.12 9.48
N SER A 160 12.51 20.30 10.41
CA SER A 160 12.79 20.40 11.85
C SER A 160 13.88 19.42 12.33
N GLN A 161 14.14 18.37 11.54
CA GLN A 161 15.09 17.29 11.86
C GLN A 161 15.92 16.93 10.61
N PRO A 162 16.96 17.72 10.28
CA PRO A 162 17.73 17.55 9.04
C PRO A 162 18.49 16.22 8.94
N SER A 163 18.81 15.56 10.07
CA SER A 163 19.44 14.24 10.08
C SER A 163 18.51 13.10 9.69
N VAL A 164 17.20 13.29 9.84
CA VAL A 164 16.20 12.27 9.52
C VAL A 164 15.94 12.24 8.02
N ARG A 165 15.99 11.06 7.42
CA ARG A 165 15.62 10.83 6.04
C ARG A 165 14.22 10.19 5.97
N THR A 166 13.37 10.69 5.10
CA THR A 166 12.01 10.16 4.95
C THR A 166 11.70 9.76 3.52
N ALA A 167 10.87 8.72 3.34
CA ALA A 167 10.28 8.36 2.05
C ALA A 167 8.80 8.00 2.23
N VAL A 168 7.98 8.42 1.28
CA VAL A 168 6.56 8.04 1.20
C VAL A 168 6.32 7.25 -0.09
N ILE A 169 5.71 6.08 0.06
CA ILE A 169 5.38 5.20 -1.05
C ILE A 169 3.87 5.24 -1.25
N TYR A 170 3.44 5.82 -2.35
CA TYR A 170 2.02 5.92 -2.70
C TYR A 170 1.60 4.70 -3.51
N GLY A 171 1.09 3.69 -2.79
CA GLY A 171 0.59 2.46 -3.40
C GLY A 171 -0.64 2.71 -4.27
N PRO A 172 -0.62 2.30 -5.56
CA PRO A 172 -1.79 2.30 -6.43
C PRO A 172 -2.71 1.09 -6.13
N ILE A 173 -3.43 0.52 -7.10
CA ILE A 173 -4.05 -0.80 -6.91
C ILE A 173 -2.93 -1.81 -6.64
N ILE A 174 -2.89 -2.36 -5.41
CA ILE A 174 -1.95 -3.42 -5.05
C ILE A 174 -2.69 -4.74 -5.12
N TYR A 175 -2.19 -5.67 -5.92
CA TYR A 175 -2.84 -6.96 -6.18
C TYR A 175 -1.87 -8.13 -6.02
N GLY A 176 -2.39 -9.34 -6.16
CA GLY A 176 -1.65 -10.59 -6.03
C GLY A 176 -1.78 -11.22 -4.64
N LEU A 177 -1.28 -12.45 -4.47
CA LEU A 177 -1.25 -13.13 -3.19
C LEU A 177 -0.05 -12.66 -2.36
N GLY A 178 -0.32 -12.15 -1.15
CA GLY A 178 0.72 -11.80 -0.19
C GLY A 178 1.42 -13.04 0.36
N ARG A 179 2.70 -12.88 0.76
CA ARG A 179 3.53 -13.96 1.32
C ARG A 179 3.70 -13.84 2.84
N GLY A 180 2.97 -12.89 3.45
CA GLY A 180 3.01 -12.61 4.87
C GLY A 180 2.50 -13.76 5.76
N PRO A 181 2.65 -13.62 7.09
CA PRO A 181 2.27 -14.68 8.03
C PRO A 181 0.76 -14.71 8.32
N VAL A 182 0.02 -13.60 8.10
CA VAL A 182 -1.39 -13.49 8.49
C VAL A 182 -2.25 -13.09 7.30
N ASN A 183 -2.35 -11.79 6.98
CA ASN A 183 -3.18 -11.35 5.86
C ASN A 183 -2.43 -11.42 4.53
N GLN A 184 -2.98 -12.18 3.59
CA GLN A 184 -2.42 -12.35 2.26
C GLN A 184 -3.37 -11.81 1.16
N ARG A 185 -4.54 -11.31 1.53
CA ARG A 185 -5.56 -10.81 0.62
C ARG A 185 -5.45 -9.29 0.45
N SER A 186 -5.44 -8.82 -0.79
CA SER A 186 -5.59 -7.39 -1.11
C SER A 186 -7.05 -6.92 -0.95
N VAL A 187 -7.34 -5.67 -1.27
CA VAL A 187 -8.67 -5.07 -1.07
C VAL A 187 -9.39 -4.86 -2.41
N GLN A 188 -8.90 -3.94 -3.25
CA GLN A 188 -9.66 -3.40 -4.38
C GLN A 188 -10.14 -4.45 -5.37
N ILE A 189 -9.26 -5.32 -5.83
CA ILE A 189 -9.60 -6.36 -6.82
C ILE A 189 -10.45 -7.48 -6.22
N PRO A 190 -10.08 -8.09 -5.09
CA PRO A 190 -10.91 -9.12 -4.46
C PRO A 190 -12.31 -8.63 -4.09
N ASP A 191 -12.47 -7.39 -3.61
CA ASP A 191 -13.77 -6.84 -3.27
C ASP A 191 -14.63 -6.58 -4.52
N LEU A 192 -14.02 -6.15 -5.62
CA LEU A 192 -14.70 -6.00 -6.90
C LEU A 192 -15.14 -7.37 -7.47
N VAL A 193 -14.29 -8.39 -7.36
CA VAL A 193 -14.62 -9.78 -7.72
C VAL A 193 -15.79 -10.28 -6.87
N LYS A 194 -15.69 -10.15 -5.55
CA LYS A 194 -16.76 -10.57 -4.62
C LYS A 194 -18.09 -9.91 -4.97
N SER A 195 -18.08 -8.61 -5.27
CA SER A 195 -19.27 -7.86 -5.67
C SER A 195 -19.82 -8.37 -7.01
N THR A 196 -18.96 -8.60 -8.00
CA THR A 196 -19.34 -9.21 -9.29
C THR A 196 -20.03 -10.57 -9.09
N LEU A 197 -19.48 -11.43 -8.25
CA LEU A 197 -20.07 -12.74 -7.95
C LEU A 197 -21.43 -12.64 -7.21
N GLN A 198 -21.61 -11.59 -6.41
CA GLN A 198 -22.89 -11.33 -5.71
C GLN A 198 -23.97 -10.79 -6.64
N TYR A 199 -23.62 -9.87 -7.54
CA TYR A 199 -24.56 -9.28 -8.51
C TYR A 199 -24.89 -10.20 -9.68
N GLY A 200 -24.00 -11.16 -9.99
CA GLY A 200 -24.17 -12.07 -11.13
C GLY A 200 -23.77 -11.44 -12.48
N HIS A 201 -23.17 -10.27 -12.45
CA HIS A 201 -22.58 -9.54 -13.58
C HIS A 201 -21.44 -8.62 -13.09
N GLY A 202 -20.59 -8.14 -13.99
CA GLY A 202 -19.54 -7.17 -13.67
C GLY A 202 -20.12 -5.83 -13.24
N ILE A 203 -19.37 -5.06 -12.47
CA ILE A 203 -19.76 -3.72 -12.03
C ILE A 203 -18.64 -2.71 -12.23
N HIS A 204 -19.00 -1.45 -12.43
CA HIS A 204 -18.11 -0.29 -12.40
C HIS A 204 -18.85 0.95 -11.93
N VAL A 205 -18.17 1.95 -11.39
CA VAL A 205 -18.76 3.21 -10.97
C VAL A 205 -18.95 4.13 -12.20
N GLY A 206 -20.14 4.73 -12.35
CA GLY A 206 -20.46 5.69 -13.40
C GLY A 206 -20.16 5.15 -14.79
N LYS A 207 -19.37 5.86 -15.59
CA LYS A 207 -18.98 5.44 -16.94
C LYS A 207 -17.95 4.30 -16.98
N GLY A 208 -17.31 3.98 -15.83
CA GLY A 208 -16.25 2.97 -15.76
C GLY A 208 -14.92 3.41 -16.39
N GLU A 209 -14.75 4.69 -16.68
CA GLU A 209 -13.57 5.24 -17.34
C GLU A 209 -12.47 5.65 -16.35
N SER A 210 -12.79 5.72 -15.06
CA SER A 210 -11.81 6.00 -14.00
C SER A 210 -10.67 5.00 -14.05
N THR A 211 -9.43 5.51 -14.08
CA THR A 211 -8.22 4.71 -14.33
C THR A 211 -7.25 4.85 -13.17
N TRP A 212 -6.77 3.73 -12.67
CA TRP A 212 -5.68 3.66 -11.69
C TRP A 212 -4.47 2.93 -12.24
N SER A 213 -3.28 3.38 -11.81
CA SER A 213 -2.09 2.56 -11.89
C SER A 213 -2.21 1.36 -10.95
N HIS A 214 -1.42 0.33 -11.21
CA HIS A 214 -1.44 -0.89 -10.41
C HIS A 214 -0.03 -1.49 -10.25
N VAL A 215 0.18 -2.30 -9.21
CA VAL A 215 1.43 -2.99 -8.93
C VAL A 215 1.17 -4.31 -8.21
N HIS A 216 1.94 -5.35 -8.55
CA HIS A 216 1.91 -6.60 -7.79
C HIS A 216 2.54 -6.42 -6.40
N VAL A 217 1.99 -7.08 -5.36
CA VAL A 217 2.47 -6.94 -3.97
C VAL A 217 3.95 -7.28 -3.80
N SER A 218 4.47 -8.24 -4.54
CA SER A 218 5.90 -8.58 -4.50
C SER A 218 6.80 -7.47 -5.05
N ASP A 219 6.31 -6.66 -5.99
CA ASP A 219 7.09 -5.59 -6.59
C ASP A 219 7.14 -4.33 -5.71
N ILE A 220 6.02 -3.95 -5.08
CA ILE A 220 6.05 -2.87 -4.09
C ILE A 220 6.87 -3.27 -2.86
N SER A 221 6.77 -4.52 -2.42
CA SER A 221 7.60 -5.07 -1.35
C SER A 221 9.09 -4.99 -1.70
N ARG A 222 9.46 -5.37 -2.92
CA ARG A 222 10.84 -5.26 -3.40
C ARG A 222 11.33 -3.82 -3.42
N LEU A 223 10.50 -2.85 -3.84
CA LEU A 223 10.86 -1.43 -3.77
C LEU A 223 11.16 -1.00 -2.34
N ILE A 224 10.30 -1.38 -1.38
CA ILE A 224 10.50 -1.06 0.04
C ILE A 224 11.84 -1.65 0.54
N ILE A 225 12.14 -2.89 0.20
CA ILE A 225 13.41 -3.55 0.57
C ILE A 225 14.61 -2.85 -0.07
N MET A 226 14.51 -2.42 -1.32
CA MET A 226 15.56 -1.64 -1.98
C MET A 226 15.78 -0.30 -1.25
N LEU A 227 14.72 0.37 -0.81
CA LEU A 227 14.84 1.59 0.00
C LEU A 227 15.46 1.32 1.38
N VAL A 228 15.20 0.18 1.99
CA VAL A 228 15.91 -0.25 3.22
C VAL A 228 17.40 -0.43 2.93
N ALA A 229 17.76 -1.07 1.83
CA ALA A 229 19.18 -1.23 1.44
C ALA A 229 19.85 0.12 1.22
N GLU A 230 19.21 1.05 0.54
CA GLU A 230 19.71 2.41 0.34
C GLU A 230 19.79 3.21 1.67
N ALA A 231 18.85 2.97 2.60
CA ALA A 231 18.88 3.58 3.93
C ALA A 231 20.08 3.16 4.74
N LEU A 232 20.51 1.92 4.60
CA LEU A 232 21.65 1.33 5.33
C LEU A 232 22.98 1.49 4.58
N SER A 233 22.98 2.03 3.38
CA SER A 233 24.17 2.27 2.57
C SER A 233 24.82 3.61 2.91
N THR A 234 26.15 3.65 2.90
CA THR A 234 26.95 4.88 3.03
C THR A 234 26.91 5.75 1.77
N SER A 235 26.55 5.16 0.63
CA SER A 235 26.46 5.83 -0.69
C SER A 235 25.06 5.68 -1.29
N SER A 236 24.02 6.16 -0.58
CA SER A 236 22.63 6.05 -1.01
C SER A 236 22.37 6.80 -2.31
N ARG A 237 21.72 6.12 -3.26
CA ARG A 237 21.23 6.70 -4.52
C ARG A 237 19.77 7.13 -4.43
N ALA A 238 19.07 6.73 -3.36
CA ALA A 238 17.69 7.09 -3.14
C ALA A 238 17.55 8.60 -2.87
N LEU A 239 16.43 9.16 -3.28
CA LEU A 239 16.04 10.51 -2.89
C LEU A 239 15.13 10.42 -1.67
N TRP A 240 15.36 11.33 -0.73
CA TRP A 240 14.70 11.38 0.56
C TRP A 240 14.01 12.72 0.79
N ASN A 241 13.22 12.79 1.85
CA ASN A 241 12.56 13.97 2.36
C ASN A 241 11.57 14.56 1.36
N GLU A 242 11.65 15.83 1.03
CA GLU A 242 10.78 16.48 0.06
C GLU A 242 10.82 15.84 -1.34
N ASN A 243 11.94 15.17 -1.66
CA ASN A 243 12.12 14.39 -2.88
C ASN A 243 11.90 12.88 -2.67
N GLY A 244 11.56 12.45 -1.45
CA GLY A 244 11.36 11.05 -1.07
C GLY A 244 9.99 10.48 -1.44
N ILE A 245 9.38 10.91 -2.53
CA ILE A 245 8.07 10.43 -3.01
C ILE A 245 8.30 9.36 -4.09
N TYR A 246 7.67 8.18 -3.92
CA TYR A 246 7.80 7.04 -4.83
C TYR A 246 6.45 6.53 -5.29
N PHE A 247 6.29 6.36 -6.60
CA PHE A 247 5.13 5.77 -7.24
C PHE A 247 5.48 4.38 -7.81
N PRO A 248 5.24 3.27 -7.06
CA PRO A 248 5.40 1.93 -7.61
C PRO A 248 4.26 1.64 -8.58
N GLU A 249 4.55 1.57 -9.87
CA GLU A 249 3.54 1.21 -10.87
C GLU A 249 4.11 0.22 -11.89
N ALA A 250 3.29 -0.76 -12.32
CA ALA A 250 3.61 -1.75 -13.32
C ALA A 250 2.71 -1.67 -14.56
N GLY A 251 1.64 -0.90 -14.48
CA GLY A 251 0.68 -0.69 -15.55
C GLY A 251 -0.51 0.13 -15.05
N LYS A 252 -1.53 0.25 -15.87
CA LYS A 252 -2.78 0.94 -15.55
C LYS A 252 -3.96 0.31 -16.27
N LEU A 253 -5.13 0.29 -15.62
CA LEU A 253 -6.39 -0.16 -16.18
C LEU A 253 -7.52 0.73 -15.69
N SER A 254 -8.57 0.88 -16.50
CA SER A 254 -9.83 1.47 -16.05
C SER A 254 -10.66 0.45 -15.27
N PHE A 255 -11.49 0.94 -14.35
CA PHE A 255 -12.35 0.04 -13.56
C PHE A 255 -13.42 -0.63 -14.42
N GLY A 256 -13.87 -0.01 -15.52
CA GLY A 256 -14.71 -0.66 -16.50
C GLY A 256 -14.03 -1.83 -17.21
N GLU A 257 -12.74 -1.70 -17.55
CA GLU A 257 -11.96 -2.82 -18.12
C GLU A 257 -11.76 -3.93 -17.10
N ILE A 258 -11.43 -3.60 -15.85
CA ILE A 258 -11.27 -4.58 -14.76
C ILE A 258 -12.61 -5.32 -14.56
N GLY A 259 -13.73 -4.59 -14.44
CA GLY A 259 -15.07 -5.19 -14.29
C GLY A 259 -15.43 -6.14 -15.43
N ARG A 260 -15.16 -5.77 -16.69
CA ARG A 260 -15.38 -6.63 -17.86
C ARG A 260 -14.48 -7.88 -17.85
N LYS A 261 -13.20 -7.74 -17.49
CA LYS A 261 -12.28 -8.89 -17.40
C LYS A 261 -12.72 -9.87 -16.32
N ILE A 262 -13.14 -9.38 -15.16
CA ILE A 262 -13.67 -10.22 -14.07
C ILE A 262 -14.95 -10.93 -14.50
N SER A 263 -15.94 -10.21 -15.06
CA SER A 263 -17.22 -10.79 -15.46
C SER A 263 -17.07 -11.80 -16.61
N SER A 264 -16.22 -11.50 -17.59
CA SER A 264 -15.94 -12.42 -18.70
C SER A 264 -15.37 -13.75 -18.18
N PHE A 265 -14.35 -13.69 -17.31
CA PHE A 265 -13.78 -14.90 -16.74
C PHE A 265 -14.77 -15.64 -15.83
N ALA A 266 -15.46 -14.95 -14.92
CA ALA A 266 -16.43 -15.53 -14.01
C ALA A 266 -17.60 -16.21 -14.76
N HIS A 267 -18.05 -15.60 -15.86
CA HIS A 267 -19.07 -16.21 -16.74
C HIS A 267 -18.56 -17.48 -17.43
N THR A 268 -17.34 -17.45 -17.98
CA THR A 268 -16.72 -18.63 -18.62
C THR A 268 -16.57 -19.80 -17.64
N GLN A 269 -16.35 -19.50 -16.35
CA GLN A 269 -16.29 -20.52 -15.29
C GLN A 269 -17.67 -20.93 -14.74
N GLY A 270 -18.76 -20.36 -15.25
CA GLY A 270 -20.12 -20.66 -14.77
C GLY A 270 -20.45 -20.06 -13.40
N PHE A 271 -19.65 -19.13 -12.87
CA PHE A 271 -19.90 -18.52 -11.56
C PHE A 271 -20.98 -17.45 -11.60
N ILE A 272 -21.20 -16.83 -12.77
CA ILE A 272 -22.21 -15.80 -13.00
C ILE A 272 -22.92 -16.02 -14.34
N LYS A 273 -24.11 -15.41 -14.49
CA LYS A 273 -24.95 -15.62 -15.68
C LYS A 273 -24.64 -14.67 -16.84
N SER A 274 -24.08 -13.48 -16.55
CA SER A 274 -23.85 -12.43 -17.55
C SER A 274 -22.36 -12.06 -17.63
N PRO A 275 -21.77 -12.02 -18.83
CA PRO A 275 -20.38 -11.55 -19.03
C PRO A 275 -20.27 -10.03 -19.06
N HIS A 276 -21.40 -9.30 -19.03
CA HIS A 276 -21.41 -7.85 -19.12
C HIS A 276 -21.05 -7.20 -17.79
N ALA A 277 -20.62 -5.92 -17.86
CA ALA A 277 -20.44 -5.07 -16.69
C ALA A 277 -21.42 -3.89 -16.74
N GLU A 278 -22.03 -3.59 -15.60
CA GLU A 278 -23.05 -2.56 -15.45
C GLU A 278 -22.57 -1.43 -14.54
N SER A 279 -23.15 -0.26 -14.75
CA SER A 279 -22.86 0.92 -13.95
C SER A 279 -23.55 0.87 -12.59
N ILE A 280 -22.82 1.20 -11.55
CA ILE A 280 -23.37 1.47 -10.21
C ILE A 280 -23.07 2.93 -9.81
N ASP A 281 -23.89 3.48 -8.91
CA ASP A 281 -23.64 4.79 -8.34
C ASP A 281 -22.55 4.75 -7.23
N PRO A 282 -21.93 5.91 -6.91
CA PRO A 282 -20.86 5.96 -5.90
C PRO A 282 -21.29 5.49 -4.50
N ARG A 283 -22.54 5.75 -4.08
CA ARG A 283 -23.05 5.31 -2.77
C ARG A 283 -23.21 3.80 -2.71
N THR A 284 -23.58 3.18 -3.83
CA THR A 284 -23.60 1.72 -3.94
C THR A 284 -22.20 1.13 -3.80
N ALA A 285 -21.19 1.73 -4.43
CA ALA A 285 -19.80 1.31 -4.28
C ALA A 285 -19.33 1.38 -2.81
N ASP A 286 -19.69 2.45 -2.08
CA ASP A 286 -19.34 2.60 -0.65
C ASP A 286 -20.05 1.58 0.26
N ARG A 287 -21.19 1.02 -0.15
CA ARG A 287 -21.84 -0.09 0.57
C ARG A 287 -21.16 -1.44 0.32
N LEU A 288 -20.48 -1.61 -0.80
CA LEU A 288 -19.83 -2.87 -1.19
C LEU A 288 -18.42 -3.02 -0.59
N THR A 289 -17.69 -1.92 -0.47
CA THR A 289 -16.38 -1.87 0.15
C THR A 289 -16.15 -0.50 0.77
N ALA A 290 -15.36 -0.45 1.84
CA ALA A 290 -15.01 0.83 2.49
C ALA A 290 -14.34 1.78 1.48
N HIS A 291 -14.90 2.99 1.34
CA HIS A 291 -14.47 4.00 0.37
C HIS A 291 -14.55 3.55 -1.10
N GLY A 292 -15.52 2.70 -1.45
CA GLY A 292 -15.68 2.13 -2.78
C GLY A 292 -15.81 3.17 -3.88
N ALA A 293 -16.52 4.28 -3.64
CA ALA A 293 -16.61 5.41 -4.56
C ALA A 293 -15.23 5.95 -4.94
N VAL A 294 -14.34 6.14 -3.96
CA VAL A 294 -12.98 6.62 -4.19
C VAL A 294 -12.14 5.52 -4.86
N LEU A 295 -12.18 4.30 -4.33
CA LEU A 295 -11.31 3.20 -4.77
C LEU A 295 -11.63 2.69 -6.18
N TRP A 296 -12.87 2.80 -6.64
CA TRP A 296 -13.32 2.30 -7.94
C TRP A 296 -13.80 3.39 -8.90
N GLY A 297 -14.08 4.60 -8.38
CA GLY A 297 -14.69 5.67 -9.17
C GLY A 297 -13.81 6.89 -9.42
N THR A 298 -12.59 6.98 -8.85
CA THR A 298 -11.67 8.10 -9.07
C THR A 298 -10.51 7.71 -9.97
N ASN A 299 -9.67 8.68 -10.35
CA ASN A 299 -8.45 8.44 -11.11
C ASN A 299 -7.22 8.59 -10.21
N ALA A 300 -6.28 7.63 -10.35
CA ALA A 300 -4.96 7.69 -9.71
C ALA A 300 -3.91 7.14 -10.66
N GLN A 301 -3.61 7.89 -11.72
CA GLN A 301 -2.61 7.52 -12.71
C GLN A 301 -1.25 8.11 -12.32
N THR A 302 -0.28 7.22 -12.16
CA THR A 302 1.09 7.56 -11.75
C THR A 302 2.11 7.05 -12.75
N SER A 303 3.30 7.65 -12.73
CA SER A 303 4.46 7.25 -13.51
C SER A 303 5.68 7.19 -12.60
N GLY A 304 6.10 5.97 -12.27
CA GLY A 304 7.17 5.67 -11.31
C GLY A 304 8.54 5.67 -11.96
N HIS A 305 9.08 6.84 -12.26
CA HIS A 305 10.40 6.97 -12.90
C HIS A 305 11.55 6.96 -11.89
N ARG A 306 11.30 7.40 -10.65
CA ARG A 306 12.35 7.58 -9.63
C ARG A 306 13.01 6.27 -9.27
N ALA A 307 12.24 5.30 -8.81
CA ALA A 307 12.75 3.99 -8.42
C ALA A 307 13.42 3.26 -9.60
N ARG A 308 12.84 3.34 -10.80
CA ARG A 308 13.43 2.74 -12.00
C ARG A 308 14.78 3.34 -12.33
N LYS A 309 14.87 4.67 -12.38
CA LYS A 309 16.08 5.38 -12.82
C LYS A 309 17.20 5.32 -11.79
N LEU A 310 16.87 5.52 -10.51
CA LEU A 310 17.89 5.68 -9.46
C LEU A 310 18.28 4.34 -8.82
N LEU A 311 17.32 3.44 -8.64
CA LEU A 311 17.52 2.18 -7.91
C LEU A 311 17.58 0.96 -8.84
N GLY A 312 17.23 1.11 -10.12
CA GLY A 312 17.09 -0.04 -11.03
C GLY A 312 15.88 -0.93 -10.71
N TRP A 313 14.89 -0.37 -9.98
CA TRP A 313 13.66 -1.10 -9.71
C TRP A 313 12.90 -1.40 -11.00
N ASN A 314 12.54 -2.66 -11.22
CA ASN A 314 11.78 -3.10 -12.37
C ASN A 314 10.73 -4.12 -11.91
N PRO A 315 9.42 -3.88 -12.08
CA PRO A 315 8.38 -4.83 -11.71
C PRO A 315 8.55 -6.14 -12.47
N LYS A 316 8.36 -7.27 -11.77
CA LYS A 316 8.53 -8.63 -12.30
C LYS A 316 7.39 -9.56 -11.90
N GLY A 317 6.46 -9.09 -11.07
CA GLY A 317 5.28 -9.85 -10.70
C GLY A 317 4.34 -10.06 -11.90
N PRO A 318 3.42 -11.01 -11.81
CA PRO A 318 2.37 -11.18 -12.81
C PRO A 318 1.62 -9.87 -13.07
N SER A 319 1.12 -9.67 -14.28
CA SER A 319 0.25 -8.54 -14.60
C SER A 319 -1.09 -8.63 -13.87
N LEU A 320 -1.82 -7.52 -13.78
CA LEU A 320 -3.15 -7.54 -13.19
C LEU A 320 -4.11 -8.42 -13.99
N GLU A 321 -3.97 -8.45 -15.31
CA GLU A 321 -4.75 -9.30 -16.19
C GLU A 321 -4.53 -10.80 -15.92
N GLU A 322 -3.30 -11.20 -15.62
CA GLU A 322 -2.96 -12.58 -15.24
C GLU A 322 -3.48 -12.94 -13.84
N GLU A 323 -3.57 -11.97 -12.94
CA GLU A 323 -4.03 -12.16 -11.55
C GLU A 323 -5.57 -12.16 -11.39
N ILE A 324 -6.32 -11.48 -12.26
CA ILE A 324 -7.79 -11.45 -12.21
C ILE A 324 -8.40 -12.86 -12.21
N PRO A 325 -8.01 -13.80 -13.08
CA PRO A 325 -8.50 -15.18 -13.03
C PRO A 325 -8.28 -15.84 -11.66
N ARG A 326 -7.09 -15.73 -11.12
CA ARG A 326 -6.76 -16.32 -9.81
C ARG A 326 -7.58 -15.69 -8.68
N ALA A 327 -7.67 -14.36 -8.63
CA ALA A 327 -8.49 -13.67 -7.65
C ALA A 327 -9.96 -14.08 -7.75
N THR A 328 -10.48 -14.29 -8.96
CA THR A 328 -11.85 -14.73 -9.19
C THR A 328 -12.08 -16.14 -8.66
N LEU A 329 -11.17 -17.07 -8.91
CA LEU A 329 -11.26 -18.44 -8.37
C LEU A 329 -11.22 -18.47 -6.85
N VAL A 330 -10.34 -17.69 -6.23
CA VAL A 330 -10.22 -17.60 -4.76
C VAL A 330 -11.51 -17.07 -4.13
N GLU A 331 -12.08 -15.97 -4.65
CA GLU A 331 -13.30 -15.40 -4.11
C GLU A 331 -14.52 -16.29 -4.37
N ALA A 332 -14.58 -17.00 -5.49
CA ALA A 332 -15.63 -17.98 -5.77
C ALA A 332 -15.58 -19.16 -4.80
N ALA A 333 -14.38 -19.68 -4.52
CA ALA A 333 -14.19 -20.75 -3.54
C ALA A 333 -14.58 -20.29 -2.12
N ALA A 334 -14.21 -19.07 -1.73
CA ALA A 334 -14.55 -18.49 -0.43
C ALA A 334 -16.08 -18.27 -0.26
N LYS A 335 -16.79 -17.97 -1.35
CA LYS A 335 -18.25 -17.84 -1.33
C LYS A 335 -18.93 -19.19 -1.01
N ASN A 336 -18.36 -20.29 -1.49
CA ASN A 336 -18.92 -21.64 -1.29
C ASN A 336 -18.50 -22.27 0.06
N ASN A 337 -17.37 -21.82 0.64
CA ASN A 337 -16.83 -22.29 1.93
C ASN A 337 -16.37 -21.07 2.76
N PRO A 338 -17.28 -20.37 3.45
CA PRO A 338 -16.89 -19.23 4.28
C PRO A 338 -16.00 -19.70 5.45
N SER A 339 -14.70 -19.39 5.37
CA SER A 339 -13.78 -19.61 6.48
C SER A 339 -14.21 -18.81 7.71
N PRO A 340 -14.07 -19.32 8.96
CA PRO A 340 -14.33 -18.55 10.16
C PRO A 340 -13.43 -17.31 10.16
N LYS A 341 -14.01 -16.12 10.43
CA LYS A 341 -13.23 -14.88 10.59
C LYS A 341 -12.31 -15.06 11.78
N LEU A 342 -11.01 -15.03 11.57
CA LEU A 342 -10.04 -14.81 12.65
C LEU A 342 -10.32 -13.43 13.26
N ALA A 343 -10.80 -13.44 14.50
CA ALA A 343 -11.15 -12.25 15.29
C ALA A 343 -9.91 -11.38 15.58
#